data_4ef90f5f3259526a3da5ba47735f7735
#
_entry.id   4ef90f5f3259526a3da5ba47735f7735
#
_cell.length_a   1.000
_cell.length_b   1.000
_cell.length_c   1.000
_cell.angle_alpha   90.00
_cell.angle_beta   90.00
_cell.angle_gamma   90.00
#
_symmetry.space_group_name_H-M   'P 1'
#
loop_
_entity.id
_entity.type
_entity.pdbx_description
1 polymer ?
#
loop_
_entity_poly.entity_id
_entity_poly.type
_entity_poly.pdbx_seq_one_letter_code
_entity_poly.pdbx_strand_id
1 'polypeptide(L)'
;QALLVGAPTLHDYLDEESIAHFEGLKARLDAVGLRYEINQKLVRGLDYYCRTAFEWVTDKLGAQGTVCGGGRYDGLVSQFGGKPTPGVGFAMGVERLVLLLETLGLVPETLNPAPHAYICAFGEAAELAALALAERLRDELPGLRLLVNAGGGSFKSQFKKADKSGARYALILGDDELAGRVVGCKPLRDDSEQQSIAWDALPERLAA
;
A
#
# COMPACT_ATOMS: atom_id res chain seq x y z
N GLN A 1 -28.73 -11.62 16.03
CA GLN A 1 -28.80 -12.86 15.22
C GLN A 1 -30.17 -13.55 15.38
N ALA A 2 -30.78 -13.59 16.56
CA ALA A 2 -32.09 -14.24 16.77
C ALA A 2 -33.24 -13.62 15.93
N LEU A 3 -33.19 -12.32 15.65
CA LEU A 3 -34.17 -11.61 14.83
C LEU A 3 -34.14 -11.96 13.33
N LEU A 4 -33.08 -12.59 12.87
CA LEU A 4 -32.88 -12.98 11.48
C LEU A 4 -33.28 -14.44 11.20
N VAL A 5 -33.66 -15.18 12.25
CA VAL A 5 -34.13 -16.57 12.09
C VAL A 5 -35.56 -16.53 11.54
N GLY A 6 -35.74 -17.07 10.34
CA GLY A 6 -37.04 -17.07 9.65
C GLY A 6 -37.37 -15.80 8.89
N ALA A 7 -36.43 -14.84 8.76
CA ALA A 7 -36.62 -13.71 7.88
C ALA A 7 -36.67 -14.18 6.42
N PRO A 8 -37.57 -13.65 5.58
CA PRO A 8 -37.62 -13.98 4.17
C PRO A 8 -36.33 -13.57 3.46
N THR A 9 -35.91 -14.37 2.48
CA THR A 9 -34.74 -14.09 1.67
C THR A 9 -35.15 -13.49 0.33
N LEU A 10 -34.26 -12.73 -0.31
CA LEU A 10 -34.54 -12.20 -1.63
C LEU A 10 -34.78 -13.33 -2.65
N HIS A 11 -34.16 -14.48 -2.43
CA HIS A 11 -34.31 -15.66 -3.30
C HIS A 11 -35.76 -16.17 -3.36
N ASP A 12 -36.54 -16.02 -2.29
CA ASP A 12 -37.92 -16.47 -2.21
C ASP A 12 -38.87 -15.65 -3.10
N TYR A 13 -38.41 -14.50 -3.61
CA TYR A 13 -39.18 -13.54 -4.40
C TYR A 13 -38.64 -13.34 -5.82
N LEU A 14 -37.69 -14.15 -6.25
CA LEU A 14 -37.14 -14.05 -7.61
C LEU A 14 -38.15 -14.56 -8.64
N ASP A 15 -38.22 -13.88 -9.77
CA ASP A 15 -38.93 -14.35 -10.95
C ASP A 15 -38.14 -15.44 -11.68
N GLU A 16 -38.81 -16.14 -12.61
CA GLU A 16 -38.22 -17.26 -13.37
C GLU A 16 -37.00 -16.83 -14.18
N GLU A 17 -36.98 -15.58 -14.73
CA GLU A 17 -35.85 -15.06 -15.50
C GLU A 17 -34.63 -14.86 -14.60
N SER A 18 -34.81 -14.30 -13.42
CA SER A 18 -33.75 -14.08 -12.44
C SER A 18 -33.17 -15.40 -11.90
N ILE A 19 -34.04 -16.37 -11.64
CA ILE A 19 -33.63 -17.73 -11.26
C ILE A 19 -32.79 -18.37 -12.36
N ALA A 20 -33.29 -18.37 -13.61
CA ALA A 20 -32.57 -18.95 -14.75
C ALA A 20 -31.20 -18.24 -14.97
N HIS A 21 -31.14 -16.92 -14.81
CA HIS A 21 -29.89 -16.18 -14.88
C HIS A 21 -28.89 -16.63 -13.82
N PHE A 22 -29.34 -16.78 -12.57
CA PHE A 22 -28.49 -17.19 -11.47
C PHE A 22 -27.99 -18.63 -11.59
N GLU A 23 -28.85 -19.55 -12.02
CA GLU A 23 -28.46 -20.92 -12.32
C GLU A 23 -27.44 -20.99 -13.47
N GLY A 24 -27.65 -20.18 -14.53
CA GLY A 24 -26.69 -20.03 -15.61
C GLY A 24 -25.34 -19.47 -15.19
N LEU A 25 -25.29 -18.57 -14.19
CA LEU A 25 -24.05 -18.10 -13.59
C LEU A 25 -23.33 -19.22 -12.84
N LYS A 26 -24.03 -19.94 -11.98
CA LYS A 26 -23.48 -21.07 -11.22
C LYS A 26 -22.87 -22.13 -12.13
N ALA A 27 -23.60 -22.50 -13.17
CA ALA A 27 -23.10 -23.48 -14.15
C ALA A 27 -21.78 -23.03 -14.82
N ARG A 28 -21.60 -21.73 -15.07
CA ARG A 28 -20.36 -21.19 -15.64
C ARG A 28 -19.21 -21.17 -14.63
N LEU A 29 -19.49 -20.83 -13.37
CA LEU A 29 -18.50 -20.89 -12.30
C LEU A 29 -18.02 -22.33 -12.07
N ASP A 30 -18.94 -23.27 -12.06
CA ASP A 30 -18.64 -24.71 -11.92
C ASP A 30 -17.81 -25.23 -13.10
N ALA A 31 -18.14 -24.80 -14.33
CA ALA A 31 -17.41 -25.20 -15.53
C ALA A 31 -15.95 -24.73 -15.54
N VAL A 32 -15.63 -23.60 -14.91
CA VAL A 32 -14.25 -23.11 -14.76
C VAL A 32 -13.60 -23.55 -13.44
N GLY A 33 -14.28 -24.36 -12.64
CA GLY A 33 -13.76 -24.90 -11.38
C GLY A 33 -13.62 -23.87 -10.25
N LEU A 34 -14.31 -22.72 -10.33
CA LEU A 34 -14.30 -21.70 -9.29
C LEU A 34 -15.22 -22.11 -8.14
N ARG A 35 -14.66 -22.24 -6.94
CA ARG A 35 -15.44 -22.51 -5.73
C ARG A 35 -16.08 -21.20 -5.23
N TYR A 36 -17.36 -21.26 -4.90
CA TYR A 36 -18.14 -20.16 -4.37
C TYR A 36 -19.09 -20.63 -3.27
N GLU A 37 -19.56 -19.68 -2.47
CA GLU A 37 -20.58 -19.86 -1.46
C GLU A 37 -21.78 -18.95 -1.78
N ILE A 38 -23.00 -19.48 -1.69
CA ILE A 38 -24.21 -18.65 -1.88
C ILE A 38 -24.57 -18.03 -0.53
N ASN A 39 -24.42 -16.71 -0.45
CA ASN A 39 -24.78 -15.95 0.72
C ASN A 39 -26.07 -15.15 0.50
N GLN A 40 -27.19 -15.69 0.96
CA GLN A 40 -28.50 -15.04 0.83
C GLN A 40 -28.65 -13.73 1.62
N LYS A 41 -27.68 -13.43 2.49
CA LYS A 41 -27.64 -12.19 3.30
C LYS A 41 -26.70 -11.15 2.72
N LEU A 42 -26.09 -11.40 1.58
CA LEU A 42 -25.22 -10.46 0.92
C LEU A 42 -26.03 -9.26 0.41
N VAL A 43 -25.75 -8.08 0.98
CA VAL A 43 -26.33 -6.80 0.56
C VAL A 43 -25.21 -5.85 0.21
N ARG A 44 -25.34 -5.18 -0.95
CA ARG A 44 -24.42 -4.12 -1.37
C ARG A 44 -25.03 -2.75 -1.04
N GLY A 45 -24.19 -1.82 -0.60
CA GLY A 45 -24.60 -0.48 -0.17
C GLY A 45 -24.99 0.49 -1.31
N LEU A 46 -25.10 0.01 -2.55
CA LEU A 46 -25.42 0.80 -3.73
C LEU A 46 -26.65 0.22 -4.42
N ASP A 47 -27.60 1.05 -4.73
CA ASP A 47 -28.94 0.68 -5.23
C ASP A 47 -29.00 0.38 -6.74
N TYR A 48 -27.91 0.66 -7.47
CA TYR A 48 -27.85 0.38 -8.90
C TYR A 48 -27.55 -1.08 -9.24
N TYR A 49 -27.18 -1.91 -8.26
CA TYR A 49 -26.93 -3.33 -8.52
C TYR A 49 -28.22 -4.09 -8.84
N CYS A 50 -28.13 -4.99 -9.79
CA CYS A 50 -29.22 -5.86 -10.21
C CYS A 50 -28.73 -7.30 -10.41
N ARG A 51 -29.62 -8.28 -10.23
CA ARG A 51 -29.41 -9.72 -10.51
C ARG A 51 -28.29 -10.39 -9.72
N THR A 52 -27.04 -9.93 -9.91
CA THR A 52 -25.85 -10.58 -9.32
C THR A 52 -25.03 -9.58 -8.52
N ALA A 53 -24.74 -9.93 -7.28
CA ALA A 53 -23.72 -9.28 -6.47
C ALA A 53 -22.72 -10.33 -5.97
N PHE A 54 -21.47 -9.96 -5.78
CA PHE A 54 -20.43 -10.87 -5.30
C PHE A 54 -19.41 -10.16 -4.43
N GLU A 55 -18.73 -10.94 -3.61
CA GLU A 55 -17.60 -10.51 -2.79
C GLU A 55 -16.49 -11.57 -2.77
N TRP A 56 -15.26 -11.12 -2.69
CA TRP A 56 -14.13 -11.94 -2.32
C TRP A 56 -13.80 -11.68 -0.87
N VAL A 57 -13.90 -12.72 -0.06
CA VAL A 57 -13.79 -12.62 1.39
C VAL A 57 -12.64 -13.49 1.89
N THR A 58 -11.91 -12.99 2.89
CA THR A 58 -10.86 -13.73 3.59
C THR A 58 -11.14 -13.75 5.10
N ASP A 59 -10.76 -14.81 5.78
CA ASP A 59 -10.77 -14.93 7.23
C ASP A 59 -9.48 -14.38 7.90
N LYS A 60 -8.50 -13.97 7.10
CA LYS A 60 -7.17 -13.53 7.59
C LYS A 60 -7.13 -12.08 8.06
N LEU A 61 -8.14 -11.28 7.71
CA LEU A 61 -8.21 -9.86 8.06
C LEU A 61 -9.27 -9.54 9.13
N GLY A 62 -9.62 -10.52 9.97
CA GLY A 62 -10.57 -10.35 11.07
C GLY A 62 -11.99 -10.04 10.58
N ALA A 63 -12.70 -9.15 11.29
CA ALA A 63 -14.11 -8.85 11.02
C ALA A 63 -14.40 -8.17 9.67
N GLN A 64 -13.40 -7.61 9.02
CA GLN A 64 -13.51 -6.91 7.75
C GLN A 64 -12.84 -7.70 6.62
N GLY A 65 -13.30 -8.91 6.40
CA GLY A 65 -12.69 -9.85 5.45
C GLY A 65 -12.89 -9.54 3.97
N THR A 66 -13.84 -8.67 3.59
CA THR A 66 -14.08 -8.37 2.16
C THR A 66 -12.93 -7.57 1.56
N VAL A 67 -12.24 -8.14 0.58
CA VAL A 67 -11.12 -7.50 -0.13
C VAL A 67 -11.50 -6.98 -1.50
N CYS A 68 -12.53 -7.55 -2.12
CA CYS A 68 -13.07 -7.15 -3.40
C CYS A 68 -14.58 -7.39 -3.41
N GLY A 69 -15.32 -6.54 -4.09
CA GLY A 69 -16.76 -6.73 -4.25
C GLY A 69 -17.30 -5.99 -5.45
N GLY A 70 -18.35 -6.53 -6.02
CA GLY A 70 -18.98 -5.97 -7.21
C GLY A 70 -20.33 -6.60 -7.52
N GLY A 71 -20.76 -6.38 -8.74
CA GLY A 71 -22.03 -6.91 -9.23
C GLY A 71 -22.39 -6.38 -10.59
N ARG A 72 -23.57 -6.75 -11.03
CA ARG A 72 -24.18 -6.33 -12.29
C ARG A 72 -25.01 -5.05 -12.08
N TYR A 73 -25.01 -4.13 -13.04
CA TYR A 73 -25.68 -2.84 -12.97
C TYR A 73 -26.22 -2.38 -14.33
N ASP A 74 -27.12 -3.14 -14.92
CA ASP A 74 -27.66 -2.94 -16.28
C ASP A 74 -28.40 -1.60 -16.47
N GLY A 75 -28.98 -1.08 -15.39
CA GLY A 75 -29.73 0.19 -15.42
C GLY A 75 -28.87 1.46 -15.35
N LEU A 76 -27.61 1.35 -14.95
CA LEU A 76 -26.80 2.52 -14.59
C LEU A 76 -26.55 3.47 -15.77
N VAL A 77 -26.23 2.94 -16.96
CA VAL A 77 -25.97 3.76 -18.15
C VAL A 77 -27.22 4.54 -18.54
N SER A 78 -28.40 3.95 -18.44
CA SER A 78 -29.68 4.60 -18.74
C SER A 78 -30.03 5.71 -17.73
N GLN A 79 -29.66 5.55 -16.44
CA GLN A 79 -29.84 6.59 -15.41
C GLN A 79 -29.04 7.86 -15.74
N PHE A 80 -27.91 7.73 -16.44
CA PHE A 80 -27.10 8.85 -16.94
C PHE A 80 -27.49 9.32 -18.33
N GLY A 81 -28.66 8.91 -18.86
CA GLY A 81 -29.16 9.33 -20.18
C GLY A 81 -28.56 8.58 -21.37
N GLY A 82 -27.79 7.52 -21.14
CA GLY A 82 -27.26 6.66 -22.18
C GLY A 82 -28.26 5.62 -22.67
N LYS A 83 -27.90 4.87 -23.71
CA LYS A 83 -28.70 3.73 -24.17
C LYS A 83 -28.64 2.59 -23.14
N PRO A 84 -29.72 1.77 -23.01
CA PRO A 84 -29.69 0.59 -22.19
C PRO A 84 -28.48 -0.28 -22.51
N THR A 85 -27.59 -0.46 -21.56
CA THR A 85 -26.31 -1.16 -21.75
C THR A 85 -26.03 -1.99 -20.52
N PRO A 86 -25.97 -3.33 -20.64
CA PRO A 86 -25.59 -4.17 -19.52
C PRO A 86 -24.17 -3.83 -19.02
N GLY A 87 -24.01 -3.81 -17.71
CA GLY A 87 -22.72 -3.55 -17.08
C GLY A 87 -22.46 -4.49 -15.91
N VAL A 88 -21.19 -4.87 -15.75
CA VAL A 88 -20.68 -5.60 -14.59
C VAL A 88 -19.34 -5.00 -14.20
N GLY A 89 -19.09 -4.87 -12.92
CA GLY A 89 -17.82 -4.34 -12.44
C GLY A 89 -17.57 -4.71 -11.00
N PHE A 90 -16.39 -4.36 -10.55
CA PHE A 90 -15.95 -4.59 -9.17
C PHE A 90 -14.98 -3.51 -8.73
N ALA A 91 -14.85 -3.38 -7.42
CA ALA A 91 -13.80 -2.60 -6.81
C ALA A 91 -13.06 -3.45 -5.77
N MET A 92 -11.76 -3.18 -5.59
CA MET A 92 -10.95 -3.86 -4.59
C MET A 92 -10.23 -2.83 -3.70
N GLY A 93 -10.04 -3.17 -2.43
CA GLY A 93 -9.22 -2.38 -1.52
C GLY A 93 -7.75 -2.74 -1.70
N VAL A 94 -6.98 -1.86 -2.38
CA VAL A 94 -5.55 -2.13 -2.63
C VAL A 94 -4.80 -2.27 -1.31
N GLU A 95 -5.05 -1.40 -0.35
CA GLU A 95 -4.44 -1.45 0.98
C GLU A 95 -4.79 -2.75 1.73
N ARG A 96 -6.01 -3.26 1.52
CA ARG A 96 -6.42 -4.56 2.10
C ARG A 96 -5.71 -5.74 1.47
N LEU A 97 -5.46 -5.68 0.16
CA LEU A 97 -4.68 -6.70 -0.53
C LEU A 97 -3.22 -6.68 -0.07
N VAL A 98 -2.63 -5.50 0.09
CA VAL A 98 -1.29 -5.36 0.66
C VAL A 98 -1.24 -5.93 2.07
N LEU A 99 -2.17 -5.54 2.95
CA LEU A 99 -2.25 -6.08 4.31
C LEU A 99 -2.44 -7.59 4.33
N LEU A 100 -3.22 -8.14 3.40
CA LEU A 100 -3.39 -9.59 3.27
C LEU A 100 -2.09 -10.28 2.88
N LEU A 101 -1.34 -9.73 1.92
CA LEU A 101 -0.03 -10.25 1.53
C LEU A 101 0.98 -10.22 2.69
N GLU A 102 0.99 -9.12 3.45
CA GLU A 102 1.82 -9.00 4.66
C GLU A 102 1.43 -10.05 5.72
N THR A 103 0.12 -10.18 5.99
CA THR A 103 -0.41 -11.14 6.98
C THR A 103 -0.08 -12.59 6.60
N LEU A 104 -0.03 -12.89 5.31
CA LEU A 104 0.31 -14.22 4.79
C LEU A 104 1.83 -14.44 4.63
N GLY A 105 2.67 -13.43 4.89
CA GLY A 105 4.12 -13.50 4.69
C GLY A 105 4.52 -13.66 3.21
N LEU A 106 3.70 -13.17 2.29
CA LEU A 106 3.90 -13.29 0.84
C LEU A 106 4.56 -12.06 0.21
N VAL A 107 4.89 -11.04 1.01
CA VAL A 107 5.61 -9.86 0.52
C VAL A 107 7.06 -10.25 0.28
N PRO A 108 7.58 -10.12 -0.95
CA PRO A 108 8.98 -10.40 -1.23
C PRO A 108 9.90 -9.46 -0.44
N GLU A 109 10.95 -9.98 0.18
CA GLU A 109 11.94 -9.17 0.92
C GLU A 109 12.56 -8.08 0.04
N THR A 110 12.63 -8.30 -1.27
CA THR A 110 13.18 -7.34 -2.25
C THR A 110 12.32 -6.09 -2.43
N LEU A 111 11.04 -6.09 -2.02
CA LEU A 111 10.13 -4.94 -2.16
C LEU A 111 10.36 -3.87 -1.10
N ASN A 112 11.00 -4.21 0.02
CA ASN A 112 11.32 -3.26 1.09
C ASN A 112 12.82 -3.28 1.41
N PRO A 113 13.69 -3.04 0.43
CA PRO A 113 15.11 -3.01 0.72
C PRO A 113 15.43 -1.84 1.64
N ALA A 114 16.26 -2.10 2.66
CA ALA A 114 16.72 -1.08 3.59
C ALA A 114 17.32 0.14 2.85
N PRO A 115 17.18 1.37 3.38
CA PRO A 115 17.80 2.53 2.78
C PRO A 115 19.32 2.39 2.75
N HIS A 116 19.95 2.93 1.71
CA HIS A 116 21.41 3.03 1.68
C HIS A 116 21.89 4.04 2.72
N ALA A 117 21.19 5.18 2.85
CA ALA A 117 21.55 6.20 3.80
C ALA A 117 20.32 6.91 4.39
N TYR A 118 20.53 7.50 5.57
CA TYR A 118 19.58 8.36 6.27
C TYR A 118 20.27 9.65 6.65
N ILE A 119 19.76 10.80 6.19
CA ILE A 119 20.30 12.12 6.54
C ILE A 119 19.71 12.59 7.87
N CYS A 120 20.59 12.84 8.84
CA CYS A 120 20.31 13.52 10.11
C CYS A 120 20.78 14.97 10.00
N ALA A 121 19.86 15.93 10.10
CA ALA A 121 20.16 17.35 9.98
C ALA A 121 19.80 18.10 11.28
N PHE A 122 20.68 18.99 11.73
CA PHE A 122 20.56 19.71 13.01
C PHE A 122 20.67 21.21 12.79
N GLY A 123 19.56 21.92 12.99
CA GLY A 123 19.40 23.32 12.74
C GLY A 123 18.76 23.63 11.39
N GLU A 124 18.10 24.78 11.30
CA GLU A 124 17.30 25.18 10.14
C GLU A 124 18.13 25.23 8.86
N ALA A 125 19.32 25.78 8.91
CA ALA A 125 20.23 25.82 7.76
C ALA A 125 20.66 24.44 7.30
N ALA A 126 20.93 23.52 8.23
CA ALA A 126 21.28 22.13 7.93
C ALA A 126 20.09 21.34 7.35
N GLU A 127 18.87 21.58 7.83
CA GLU A 127 17.65 20.95 7.31
C GLU A 127 17.41 21.36 5.84
N LEU A 128 17.56 22.64 5.51
CA LEU A 128 17.45 23.12 4.12
C LEU A 128 18.55 22.53 3.22
N ALA A 129 19.78 22.52 3.70
CA ALA A 129 20.91 21.97 2.96
C ALA A 129 20.77 20.45 2.76
N ALA A 130 20.22 19.73 3.74
CA ALA A 130 19.95 18.30 3.65
C ALA A 130 18.96 17.96 2.51
N LEU A 131 17.93 18.79 2.32
CA LEU A 131 16.98 18.61 1.21
C LEU A 131 17.69 18.80 -0.14
N ALA A 132 18.45 19.88 -0.31
CA ALA A 132 19.19 20.15 -1.54
C ALA A 132 20.22 19.05 -1.84
N LEU A 133 20.94 18.59 -0.81
CA LEU A 133 21.90 17.50 -0.94
C LEU A 133 21.22 16.19 -1.33
N ALA A 134 20.06 15.91 -0.73
CA ALA A 134 19.32 14.68 -1.02
C ALA A 134 18.86 14.64 -2.48
N GLU A 135 18.32 15.73 -3.01
CA GLU A 135 17.89 15.79 -4.42
C GLU A 135 19.09 15.63 -5.36
N ARG A 136 20.20 16.33 -5.10
CA ARG A 136 21.41 16.15 -5.88
C ARG A 136 21.90 14.70 -5.90
N LEU A 137 21.93 14.04 -4.74
CA LEU A 137 22.35 12.64 -4.65
C LEU A 137 21.39 11.69 -5.37
N ARG A 138 20.08 11.97 -5.39
CA ARG A 138 19.09 11.18 -6.14
C ARG A 138 19.25 11.35 -7.65
N ASP A 139 19.57 12.58 -8.11
CA ASP A 139 19.84 12.86 -9.52
C ASP A 139 21.11 12.15 -10.02
N GLU A 140 22.18 12.19 -9.22
CA GLU A 140 23.46 11.56 -9.56
C GLU A 140 23.41 10.02 -9.42
N LEU A 141 22.57 9.48 -8.53
CA LEU A 141 22.46 8.05 -8.21
C LEU A 141 21.00 7.57 -8.28
N PRO A 142 20.44 7.31 -9.48
CA PRO A 142 19.01 6.95 -9.63
C PRO A 142 18.55 5.74 -8.82
N GLY A 143 19.46 4.85 -8.42
CA GLY A 143 19.17 3.68 -7.58
C GLY A 143 19.28 3.93 -6.08
N LEU A 144 19.63 5.15 -5.65
CA LEU A 144 19.88 5.48 -4.25
C LEU A 144 18.57 5.54 -3.45
N ARG A 145 18.46 4.68 -2.45
CA ARG A 145 17.40 4.73 -1.44
C ARG A 145 17.87 5.61 -0.28
N LEU A 146 17.46 6.86 -0.30
CA LEU A 146 17.88 7.88 0.65
C LEU A 146 16.68 8.44 1.43
N LEU A 147 16.76 8.42 2.75
CA LEU A 147 15.80 9.06 3.63
C LEU A 147 16.39 10.34 4.22
N VAL A 148 15.56 11.36 4.36
CA VAL A 148 15.89 12.60 5.06
C VAL A 148 15.03 12.68 6.32
N ASN A 149 15.65 13.06 7.46
CA ASN A 149 14.87 13.25 8.68
C ASN A 149 13.85 14.36 8.49
N ALA A 150 12.61 14.08 8.83
CA ALA A 150 11.53 15.06 8.84
C ALA A 150 11.06 15.33 10.26
N GLY A 151 10.68 16.60 10.53
CA GLY A 151 10.14 17.02 11.82
C GLY A 151 11.17 17.27 12.91
N GLY A 152 12.42 17.59 12.55
CA GLY A 152 13.47 17.96 13.48
C GLY A 152 13.82 16.88 14.52
N GLY A 153 14.14 17.32 15.72
CA GLY A 153 14.45 16.47 16.87
C GLY A 153 15.93 16.47 17.25
N SER A 154 16.22 15.98 18.47
CA SER A 154 17.59 15.91 18.97
C SER A 154 18.43 14.90 18.18
N PHE A 155 19.76 15.05 18.25
CA PHE A 155 20.73 14.11 17.69
C PHE A 155 20.37 12.64 18.01
N LYS A 156 20.17 12.35 19.29
CA LYS A 156 19.82 11.00 19.75
C LYS A 156 18.51 10.47 19.12
N SER A 157 17.52 11.36 18.94
CA SER A 157 16.25 10.99 18.34
C SER A 157 16.39 10.67 16.86
N GLN A 158 17.12 11.50 16.10
CA GLN A 158 17.34 11.31 14.67
C GLN A 158 18.19 10.07 14.41
N PHE A 159 19.24 9.83 15.19
CA PHE A 159 20.03 8.61 15.12
C PHE A 159 19.22 7.34 15.39
N LYS A 160 18.32 7.36 16.37
CA LYS A 160 17.41 6.23 16.63
C LYS A 160 16.49 5.96 15.45
N LYS A 161 16.01 7.00 14.76
CA LYS A 161 15.20 6.86 13.54
C LYS A 161 16.05 6.26 12.40
N ALA A 162 17.27 6.76 12.19
CA ALA A 162 18.22 6.26 11.20
C ALA A 162 18.52 4.77 11.42
N ASP A 163 18.81 4.37 12.65
CA ASP A 163 19.05 2.96 12.99
C ASP A 163 17.82 2.09 12.76
N LYS A 164 16.64 2.52 13.24
CA LYS A 164 15.38 1.80 13.06
C LYS A 164 14.98 1.66 11.58
N SER A 165 15.39 2.60 10.71
CA SER A 165 15.09 2.52 9.28
C SER A 165 15.83 1.39 8.55
N GLY A 166 16.82 0.77 9.18
CA GLY A 166 17.69 -0.21 8.56
C GLY A 166 18.78 0.39 7.66
N ALA A 167 18.91 1.73 7.60
CA ALA A 167 19.90 2.39 6.77
C ALA A 167 21.31 1.88 7.02
N ARG A 168 22.10 1.74 5.94
CA ARG A 168 23.51 1.35 6.01
C ARG A 168 24.39 2.46 6.60
N TYR A 169 24.08 3.72 6.23
CA TYR A 169 24.82 4.91 6.69
C TYR A 169 23.88 5.94 7.29
N ALA A 170 24.33 6.62 8.36
CA ALA A 170 23.81 7.91 8.78
C ALA A 170 24.69 9.01 8.21
N LEU A 171 24.10 9.95 7.48
CA LEU A 171 24.74 11.15 6.97
C LEU A 171 24.39 12.31 7.90
N ILE A 172 25.38 12.89 8.54
CA ILE A 172 25.22 13.89 9.58
C ILE A 172 25.54 15.26 9.02
N LEU A 173 24.63 16.21 9.22
CA LEU A 173 24.76 17.60 8.84
C LEU A 173 24.41 18.47 10.02
N GLY A 174 25.38 19.28 10.45
CA GLY A 174 25.25 20.36 11.42
C GLY A 174 25.95 21.60 10.89
N ASP A 175 26.08 22.62 11.73
CA ASP A 175 26.71 23.90 11.33
C ASP A 175 28.16 23.73 10.90
N ASP A 176 28.92 22.88 11.59
CA ASP A 176 30.32 22.59 11.26
C ASP A 176 30.47 21.88 9.92
N GLU A 177 29.64 20.87 9.67
CA GLU A 177 29.63 20.14 8.41
C GLU A 177 29.22 21.02 7.24
N LEU A 178 28.28 21.97 7.48
CA LEU A 178 27.90 22.95 6.46
C LEU A 178 29.03 23.89 6.12
N ALA A 179 29.69 24.45 7.16
CA ALA A 179 30.81 25.37 6.97
C ALA A 179 31.97 24.71 6.21
N GLY A 180 32.23 23.43 6.49
CA GLY A 180 33.25 22.63 5.82
C GLY A 180 32.85 22.04 4.47
N ARG A 181 31.58 22.13 4.04
CA ARG A 181 30.99 21.39 2.89
C ARG A 181 31.31 19.90 2.94
N VAL A 182 31.18 19.32 4.13
CA VAL A 182 31.39 17.92 4.40
C VAL A 182 30.12 17.27 4.98
N VAL A 183 30.10 15.98 5.09
CA VAL A 183 29.08 15.19 5.78
C VAL A 183 29.77 14.22 6.70
N GLY A 184 29.33 14.13 7.93
CA GLY A 184 29.69 13.04 8.81
C GLY A 184 29.03 11.75 8.36
N CYS A 185 29.76 10.83 7.75
CA CYS A 185 29.24 9.53 7.30
C CYS A 185 29.55 8.47 8.35
N LYS A 186 28.51 8.00 9.04
CA LYS A 186 28.62 6.95 10.04
C LYS A 186 27.99 5.66 9.55
N PRO A 187 28.77 4.56 9.42
CA PRO A 187 28.19 3.24 9.25
C PRO A 187 27.30 2.85 10.44
N LEU A 188 26.14 2.25 10.14
CA LEU A 188 25.16 1.83 11.16
C LEU A 188 25.05 0.31 11.30
N ARG A 189 25.67 -0.43 10.38
CA ARG A 189 25.56 -1.90 10.33
C ARG A 189 26.88 -2.61 10.64
N ASP A 190 27.93 -1.87 10.91
CA ASP A 190 29.21 -2.38 11.37
C ASP A 190 29.82 -1.41 12.38
N ASP A 191 30.92 -1.80 13.04
CA ASP A 191 31.62 -1.02 14.07
C ASP A 191 32.64 -0.02 13.52
N SER A 192 32.58 0.30 12.22
CA SER A 192 33.49 1.24 11.59
C SER A 192 33.29 2.67 12.14
N GLU A 193 34.38 3.43 12.19
CA GLU A 193 34.34 4.79 12.66
C GLU A 193 33.65 5.75 11.68
N GLN A 194 33.09 6.82 12.21
CA GLN A 194 32.53 7.91 11.43
C GLN A 194 33.63 8.60 10.64
N GLN A 195 33.38 8.88 9.38
CA GLN A 195 34.28 9.60 8.48
C GLN A 195 33.65 10.93 8.05
N SER A 196 34.48 11.96 7.92
CA SER A 196 34.07 13.23 7.30
C SER A 196 34.34 13.13 5.80
N ILE A 197 33.28 13.27 4.97
CA ILE A 197 33.34 13.10 3.52
C ILE A 197 32.91 14.40 2.86
N ALA A 198 33.68 14.89 1.89
CA ALA A 198 33.28 16.03 1.09
C ALA A 198 32.01 15.73 0.30
N TRP A 199 31.14 16.74 0.13
CA TRP A 199 29.89 16.57 -0.60
C TRP A 199 30.08 15.98 -1.99
N ASP A 200 31.11 16.36 -2.68
CA ASP A 200 31.40 15.90 -4.06
C ASP A 200 31.93 14.46 -4.12
N ALA A 201 32.39 13.92 -3.00
CA ALA A 201 32.84 12.53 -2.89
C ALA A 201 31.74 11.57 -2.39
N LEU A 202 30.58 12.10 -1.96
CA LEU A 202 29.47 11.28 -1.46
C LEU A 202 28.89 10.31 -2.51
N PRO A 203 28.73 10.68 -3.79
CA PRO A 203 28.19 9.78 -4.78
C PRO A 203 29.04 8.51 -4.93
N GLU A 204 30.36 8.63 -5.00
CA GLU A 204 31.26 7.49 -5.08
C GLU A 204 31.19 6.60 -3.82
N ARG A 205 31.09 7.21 -2.64
CA ARG A 205 30.96 6.49 -1.35
C ARG A 205 29.66 5.72 -1.22
N LEU A 206 28.56 6.26 -1.75
CA LEU A 206 27.23 5.65 -1.65
C LEU A 206 26.92 4.67 -2.77
N ALA A 207 27.65 4.70 -3.88
CA ALA A 207 27.54 3.74 -4.98
C ALA A 207 28.21 2.39 -4.67
N ALA A 208 29.13 2.36 -3.71
CA ALA A 208 29.85 1.17 -3.24
C ALA A 208 29.01 0.39 -2.19
#